data_0f4073f688b9f84604daaebba968b330
#
_entry.id   0f4073f688b9f84604daaebba968b330
#
_cell.length_a   1.000
_cell.length_b   1.000
_cell.length_c   1.000
_cell.angle_alpha   90.00
_cell.angle_beta   90.00
_cell.angle_gamma   90.00
#
_symmetry.space_group_name_H-M   'P 1'
#
loop_
_entity.id
_entity.type
_entity.pdbx_description
1 polymer ?
#
loop_
_entity_poly.entity_id
_entity_poly.type
_entity_poly.pdbx_seq_one_letter_code
_entity_poly.pdbx_strand_id
1 'polypeptide(L)'
;MILLIDNYDSFSYNLYQLVGELNPDIRVVRNDELSVSEIVALNPERIIISPGPGRPEDAGNIVEVARKLTGRFPILGVCLGHQAICTAFGATVTYAKRLMHGKQSDAKIDLNCPLFAGLPDTVPVARYHSLAADPDTLPDCLKITAMTAEGPLPLEGEVMAVQHTQYPTFGVQFHPESILTPDGKQMLKNFIEL
;
A
#
# COMPACT_ATOMS: atom_id res chain seq x y z
N MET A 1 -9.90 -0.37 -16.70
CA MET A 1 -9.24 0.87 -16.28
C MET A 1 -8.80 0.76 -14.82
N ILE A 2 -7.54 1.10 -14.52
CA ILE A 2 -7.02 1.25 -13.16
C ILE A 2 -7.20 2.70 -12.70
N LEU A 3 -7.75 2.91 -11.50
CA LEU A 3 -7.84 4.24 -10.88
C LEU A 3 -6.67 4.44 -9.93
N LEU A 4 -5.79 5.41 -10.20
CA LEU A 4 -4.74 5.84 -9.30
C LEU A 4 -5.18 7.12 -8.57
N ILE A 5 -5.34 7.03 -7.25
CA ILE A 5 -5.64 8.18 -6.39
C ILE A 5 -4.32 8.77 -5.90
N ASP A 6 -4.03 9.99 -6.35
CA ASP A 6 -2.78 10.69 -6.06
C ASP A 6 -2.94 11.62 -4.85
N ASN A 7 -2.11 11.38 -3.83
CA ASN A 7 -2.06 12.14 -2.59
C ASN A 7 -1.10 13.34 -2.65
N TYR A 8 -0.99 14.01 -3.82
CA TYR A 8 -0.10 15.16 -4.03
C TYR A 8 1.38 14.83 -3.76
N ASP A 9 1.79 13.63 -4.14
CA ASP A 9 3.14 13.13 -3.90
C ASP A 9 4.02 13.15 -5.15
N SER A 10 5.29 13.50 -4.98
CA SER A 10 6.25 13.53 -6.08
C SER A 10 6.57 12.13 -6.64
N PHE A 11 6.42 11.06 -5.86
CA PHE A 11 6.64 9.68 -6.27
C PHE A 11 5.44 9.05 -6.98
N SER A 12 4.25 9.68 -6.93
CA SER A 12 3.06 9.20 -7.64
C SER A 12 3.28 9.06 -9.13
N TYR A 13 4.12 9.92 -9.71
CA TYR A 13 4.45 9.85 -11.14
C TYR A 13 5.26 8.60 -11.50
N ASN A 14 6.20 8.17 -10.65
CA ASN A 14 6.94 6.91 -10.85
C ASN A 14 6.00 5.70 -10.75
N LEU A 15 5.08 5.73 -9.78
CA LEU A 15 4.07 4.69 -9.64
C LEU A 15 3.15 4.65 -10.87
N TYR A 16 2.70 5.81 -11.36
CA TYR A 16 1.92 5.93 -12.59
C TYR A 16 2.65 5.34 -13.81
N GLN A 17 3.94 5.66 -13.98
CA GLN A 17 4.73 5.14 -15.09
C GLN A 17 4.86 3.61 -15.03
N LEU A 18 5.21 3.08 -13.85
CA LEU A 18 5.42 1.65 -13.67
C LEU A 18 4.13 0.84 -13.84
N VAL A 19 3.00 1.35 -13.34
CA VAL A 19 1.67 0.76 -13.57
C VAL A 19 1.27 0.88 -15.03
N GLY A 20 1.51 2.05 -15.66
CA GLY A 20 1.21 2.30 -17.07
C GLY A 20 1.98 1.41 -18.05
N GLU A 21 3.21 0.98 -17.69
CA GLU A 21 3.96 -0.03 -18.47
C GLU A 21 3.27 -1.41 -18.43
N LEU A 22 2.59 -1.74 -17.33
CA LEU A 22 1.90 -3.01 -17.13
C LEU A 22 0.47 -2.99 -17.69
N ASN A 23 -0.22 -1.86 -17.52
CA ASN A 23 -1.56 -1.62 -18.04
C ASN A 23 -1.74 -0.14 -18.39
N PRO A 24 -1.80 0.23 -19.69
CA PRO A 24 -1.89 1.62 -20.12
C PRO A 24 -3.27 2.26 -19.85
N ASP A 25 -4.31 1.46 -19.55
CA ASP A 25 -5.64 1.98 -19.20
C ASP A 25 -5.69 2.40 -17.73
N ILE A 26 -5.00 3.51 -17.44
CA ILE A 26 -4.87 4.09 -16.10
C ILE A 26 -5.38 5.53 -16.10
N ARG A 27 -6.20 5.87 -15.10
CA ARG A 27 -6.68 7.23 -14.82
C ARG A 27 -6.14 7.70 -13.47
N VAL A 28 -5.59 8.91 -13.45
CA VAL A 28 -5.13 9.57 -12.21
C VAL A 28 -6.16 10.61 -11.79
N VAL A 29 -6.47 10.62 -10.50
CA VAL A 29 -7.31 11.65 -9.85
C VAL A 29 -6.66 12.06 -8.52
N ARG A 30 -6.92 13.29 -8.06
CA ARG A 30 -6.47 13.73 -6.74
C ARG A 30 -7.33 13.12 -5.64
N ASN A 31 -6.80 13.02 -4.44
CA ASN A 31 -7.46 12.41 -3.28
C ASN A 31 -8.71 13.17 -2.79
N ASP A 32 -8.93 14.37 -3.28
CA ASP A 32 -10.07 15.27 -3.01
C ASP A 32 -10.92 15.59 -4.25
N GLU A 33 -10.61 14.98 -5.40
CA GLU A 33 -11.26 15.27 -6.69
C GLU A 33 -12.58 14.53 -6.85
N LEU A 34 -12.66 13.27 -6.44
CA LEU A 34 -13.84 12.42 -6.60
C LEU A 34 -14.36 11.94 -5.24
N SER A 35 -15.66 12.04 -5.04
CA SER A 35 -16.33 11.36 -3.93
C SER A 35 -16.34 9.84 -4.12
N VAL A 36 -16.59 9.09 -3.05
CA VAL A 36 -16.74 7.62 -3.11
C VAL A 36 -17.83 7.20 -4.10
N SER A 37 -18.94 7.94 -4.16
CA SER A 37 -20.04 7.65 -5.09
C SER A 37 -19.64 7.87 -6.56
N GLU A 38 -18.83 8.87 -6.85
CA GLU A 38 -18.29 9.11 -8.19
C GLU A 38 -17.29 8.04 -8.60
N ILE A 39 -16.44 7.58 -7.68
CA ILE A 39 -15.53 6.43 -7.93
C ILE A 39 -16.35 5.17 -8.23
N VAL A 40 -17.44 4.94 -7.49
CA VAL A 40 -18.36 3.83 -7.75
C VAL A 40 -19.00 3.95 -9.13
N ALA A 41 -19.45 5.14 -9.53
CA ALA A 41 -20.02 5.39 -10.84
C ALA A 41 -19.00 5.23 -11.98
N LEU A 42 -17.74 5.57 -11.72
CA LEU A 42 -16.61 5.38 -12.65
C LEU A 42 -16.31 3.89 -12.90
N ASN A 43 -16.65 3.03 -11.92
CA ASN A 43 -16.52 1.57 -11.97
C ASN A 43 -15.12 1.09 -12.43
N PRO A 44 -14.03 1.46 -11.73
CA PRO A 44 -12.70 1.01 -12.08
C PRO A 44 -12.56 -0.51 -11.88
N GLU A 45 -11.64 -1.13 -12.61
CA GLU A 45 -11.28 -2.54 -12.37
C GLU A 45 -10.50 -2.71 -11.07
N ARG A 46 -9.65 -1.73 -10.75
CA ARG A 46 -8.78 -1.71 -9.56
C ARG A 46 -8.54 -0.28 -9.12
N ILE A 47 -8.22 -0.13 -7.83
CA ILE A 47 -7.86 1.16 -7.22
C ILE A 47 -6.46 1.04 -6.63
N ILE A 48 -5.60 2.03 -6.93
CA ILE A 48 -4.30 2.20 -6.29
C ILE A 48 -4.32 3.53 -5.54
N ILE A 49 -3.99 3.52 -4.25
CA ILE A 49 -3.86 4.73 -3.43
C ILE A 49 -2.37 5.02 -3.26
N SER A 50 -1.92 6.16 -3.77
CA SER A 50 -0.50 6.52 -3.85
C SER A 50 0.13 6.80 -2.48
N PRO A 51 1.47 6.88 -2.42
CA PRO A 51 2.17 7.58 -1.35
C PRO A 51 1.67 9.02 -1.19
N GLY A 52 2.04 9.66 -0.09
CA GLY A 52 1.74 11.07 0.15
C GLY A 52 2.29 11.56 1.47
N PRO A 53 2.27 12.89 1.69
CA PRO A 53 2.70 13.51 2.94
C PRO A 53 1.61 13.44 4.02
N GLY A 54 2.05 13.62 5.27
CA GLY A 54 1.15 13.79 6.42
C GLY A 54 0.56 12.50 6.95
N ARG A 55 -0.67 12.60 7.46
CA ARG A 55 -1.43 11.49 8.02
C ARG A 55 -2.58 11.08 7.08
N PRO A 56 -2.98 9.81 7.09
CA PRO A 56 -4.05 9.36 6.19
C PRO A 56 -5.39 10.04 6.48
N GLU A 57 -5.66 10.45 7.72
CA GLU A 57 -6.89 11.15 8.10
C GLU A 57 -6.99 12.55 7.50
N ASP A 58 -5.85 13.16 7.17
CA ASP A 58 -5.74 14.52 6.61
C ASP A 58 -5.61 14.51 5.07
N ALA A 59 -5.64 13.33 4.45
CA ALA A 59 -5.38 13.14 3.02
C ALA A 59 -6.68 12.93 2.21
N GLY A 60 -7.53 13.93 2.17
CA GLY A 60 -8.78 13.88 1.42
C GLY A 60 -9.70 12.74 1.89
N ASN A 61 -10.18 11.92 0.96
CA ASN A 61 -11.14 10.85 1.28
C ASN A 61 -10.56 9.42 1.24
N ILE A 62 -9.25 9.26 1.22
CA ILE A 62 -8.62 7.94 0.99
C ILE A 62 -8.97 6.90 2.07
N VAL A 63 -9.15 7.31 3.33
CA VAL A 63 -9.60 6.42 4.41
C VAL A 63 -11.05 5.95 4.15
N GLU A 64 -11.91 6.85 3.69
CA GLU A 64 -13.30 6.52 3.35
C GLU A 64 -13.36 5.60 2.12
N VAL A 65 -12.54 5.86 1.10
CA VAL A 65 -12.38 5.00 -0.09
C VAL A 65 -11.96 3.61 0.32
N ALA A 66 -10.89 3.47 1.13
CA ALA A 66 -10.43 2.17 1.61
C ALA A 66 -11.53 1.42 2.36
N ARG A 67 -12.23 2.09 3.28
CA ARG A 67 -13.28 1.48 4.10
C ARG A 67 -14.52 1.05 3.31
N LYS A 68 -15.02 1.91 2.39
CA LYS A 68 -16.30 1.69 1.71
C LYS A 68 -16.17 0.88 0.43
N LEU A 69 -14.98 0.88 -0.20
CA LEU A 69 -14.79 0.22 -1.48
C LEU A 69 -14.04 -1.12 -1.38
N THR A 70 -13.47 -1.47 -0.22
CA THR A 70 -13.02 -2.83 0.07
C THR A 70 -14.19 -3.80 -0.08
N GLY A 71 -13.94 -4.89 -0.81
CA GLY A 71 -14.96 -5.89 -1.16
C GLY A 71 -15.75 -5.55 -2.43
N ARG A 72 -15.64 -4.31 -2.95
CA ARG A 72 -16.23 -3.93 -4.23
C ARG A 72 -15.19 -3.90 -5.35
N PHE A 73 -14.01 -3.41 -5.07
CA PHE A 73 -12.88 -3.34 -5.99
C PHE A 73 -11.62 -3.89 -5.33
N PRO A 74 -10.69 -4.49 -6.08
CA PRO A 74 -9.33 -4.72 -5.61
C PRO A 74 -8.65 -3.38 -5.29
N ILE A 75 -8.01 -3.28 -4.11
CA ILE A 75 -7.36 -2.05 -3.65
C ILE A 75 -5.90 -2.34 -3.26
N LEU A 76 -4.97 -1.52 -3.74
CA LEU A 76 -3.59 -1.48 -3.28
C LEU A 76 -3.29 -0.10 -2.69
N GLY A 77 -2.89 -0.05 -1.44
CA GLY A 77 -2.38 1.17 -0.79
C GLY A 77 -0.86 1.14 -0.70
N VAL A 78 -0.20 2.22 -1.15
CA VAL A 78 1.26 2.38 -1.08
C VAL A 78 1.60 3.48 -0.08
N CYS A 79 2.45 3.19 0.90
CA CYS A 79 2.93 4.08 1.96
C CYS A 79 1.76 4.77 2.69
N LEU A 80 1.42 6.01 2.39
CA LEU A 80 0.24 6.69 2.94
C LEU A 80 -1.06 5.92 2.64
N GLY A 81 -1.19 5.34 1.45
CA GLY A 81 -2.32 4.49 1.07
C GLY A 81 -2.43 3.21 1.92
N HIS A 82 -1.30 2.59 2.29
CA HIS A 82 -1.27 1.49 3.26
C HIS A 82 -1.77 1.94 4.63
N GLN A 83 -1.28 3.10 5.10
CA GLN A 83 -1.73 3.68 6.36
C GLN A 83 -3.23 4.00 6.35
N ALA A 84 -3.76 4.49 5.21
CA ALA A 84 -5.19 4.72 5.03
C ALA A 84 -6.01 3.41 5.15
N ILE A 85 -5.52 2.30 4.59
CA ILE A 85 -6.15 0.99 4.76
C ILE A 85 -6.12 0.57 6.22
N CYS A 86 -4.98 0.66 6.91
CA CYS A 86 -4.87 0.33 8.32
C CYS A 86 -5.85 1.15 9.17
N THR A 87 -5.88 2.47 8.99
CA THR A 87 -6.79 3.40 9.69
C THR A 87 -8.26 3.10 9.37
N ALA A 88 -8.58 2.78 8.12
CA ALA A 88 -9.96 2.48 7.69
C ALA A 88 -10.58 1.30 8.44
N PHE A 89 -9.75 0.35 8.86
CA PHE A 89 -10.17 -0.84 9.62
C PHE A 89 -9.88 -0.73 11.13
N GLY A 90 -9.45 0.43 11.63
CA GLY A 90 -9.34 0.73 13.05
C GLY A 90 -7.96 0.52 13.67
N ALA A 91 -6.94 0.24 12.87
CA ALA A 91 -5.56 0.22 13.36
C ALA A 91 -5.03 1.64 13.61
N THR A 92 -4.13 1.77 14.56
CA THR A 92 -3.46 3.04 14.87
C THR A 92 -2.23 3.20 13.97
N VAL A 93 -2.11 4.37 13.35
CA VAL A 93 -0.89 4.81 12.66
C VAL A 93 -0.11 5.75 13.57
N THR A 94 1.10 5.35 13.94
CA THR A 94 1.95 6.06 14.89
C THR A 94 3.35 6.29 14.31
N TYR A 95 4.23 6.91 15.10
CA TYR A 95 5.62 7.11 14.65
C TYR A 95 6.32 5.78 14.47
N ALA A 96 7.03 5.66 13.34
CA ALA A 96 7.91 4.52 13.07
C ALA A 96 8.98 4.40 14.17
N LYS A 97 9.39 3.18 14.47
CA LYS A 97 10.45 2.91 15.47
C LYS A 97 11.77 3.60 15.09
N ARG A 98 11.99 3.80 13.79
CA ARG A 98 13.14 4.52 13.24
C ARG A 98 12.70 5.41 12.08
N LEU A 99 13.22 6.64 12.05
CA LEU A 99 13.04 7.53 10.89
C LEU A 99 13.77 6.94 9.68
N MET A 100 13.03 6.60 8.65
CA MET A 100 13.56 6.05 7.41
C MET A 100 13.41 7.06 6.28
N HIS A 101 14.53 7.44 5.68
CA HIS A 101 14.54 8.41 4.57
C HIS A 101 15.45 7.89 3.45
N GLY A 102 14.84 7.31 2.42
CA GLY A 102 15.56 6.79 1.27
C GLY A 102 16.53 5.65 1.61
N LYS A 103 16.14 4.77 2.53
CA LYS A 103 16.94 3.59 2.92
C LYS A 103 16.27 2.32 2.44
N GLN A 104 17.10 1.36 2.09
CA GLN A 104 16.68 -0.01 1.80
C GLN A 104 16.73 -0.83 3.10
N SER A 105 15.73 -1.66 3.30
CA SER A 105 15.68 -2.66 4.37
C SER A 105 15.22 -3.98 3.79
N ASP A 106 15.64 -5.08 4.40
CA ASP A 106 15.10 -6.39 4.07
C ASP A 106 13.74 -6.57 4.75
N ALA A 107 12.75 -7.04 3.99
CA ALA A 107 11.43 -7.40 4.48
C ALA A 107 11.20 -8.89 4.30
N LYS A 108 10.83 -9.56 5.37
CA LYS A 108 10.35 -10.95 5.32
C LYS A 108 8.88 -10.94 4.95
N ILE A 109 8.53 -11.68 3.89
CA ILE A 109 7.20 -11.70 3.30
C ILE A 109 6.49 -13.05 3.50
N ASP A 110 5.16 -13.01 3.53
CA ASP A 110 4.32 -14.21 3.51
C ASP A 110 4.16 -14.69 2.06
N LEU A 111 4.74 -15.83 1.74
CA LEU A 111 4.69 -16.44 0.40
C LEU A 111 3.28 -16.88 -0.02
N ASN A 112 2.33 -16.96 0.91
CA ASN A 112 0.92 -17.24 0.59
C ASN A 112 0.14 -15.98 0.20
N CYS A 113 0.71 -14.78 0.35
CA CYS A 113 0.10 -13.55 -0.10
C CYS A 113 0.20 -13.44 -1.64
N PRO A 114 -0.93 -13.33 -2.37
CA PRO A 114 -0.91 -13.24 -3.83
C PRO A 114 -0.04 -12.11 -4.37
N LEU A 115 0.04 -10.99 -3.63
CA LEU A 115 0.87 -9.84 -4.00
C LEU A 115 2.35 -10.22 -4.16
N PHE A 116 2.83 -11.21 -3.41
CA PHE A 116 4.23 -11.64 -3.37
C PHE A 116 4.50 -12.94 -4.16
N ALA A 117 3.55 -13.36 -4.99
CA ALA A 117 3.71 -14.58 -5.78
C ALA A 117 4.99 -14.53 -6.65
N GLY A 118 5.78 -15.60 -6.59
CA GLY A 118 7.02 -15.74 -7.35
C GLY A 118 8.25 -15.02 -6.78
N LEU A 119 8.14 -14.40 -5.59
CA LEU A 119 9.25 -13.74 -4.92
C LEU A 119 9.92 -14.66 -3.88
N PRO A 120 11.19 -14.40 -3.51
CA PRO A 120 11.84 -15.07 -2.38
C PRO A 120 11.21 -14.63 -1.05
N ASP A 121 11.44 -15.39 0.03
CA ASP A 121 10.88 -15.12 1.37
C ASP A 121 11.36 -13.81 2.01
N THR A 122 12.46 -13.27 1.52
CA THR A 122 13.04 -12.00 1.96
C THR A 122 13.37 -11.15 0.75
N VAL A 123 12.86 -9.92 0.74
CA VAL A 123 13.02 -8.97 -0.37
C VAL A 123 13.52 -7.61 0.12
N PRO A 124 14.42 -6.96 -0.62
CA PRO A 124 14.83 -5.59 -0.31
C PRO A 124 13.73 -4.61 -0.71
N VAL A 125 13.41 -3.68 0.20
CA VAL A 125 12.34 -2.69 0.02
C VAL A 125 12.80 -1.28 0.38
N ALA A 126 12.34 -0.30 -0.39
CA ALA A 126 12.62 1.12 -0.17
C ALA A 126 11.69 1.71 0.88
N ARG A 127 12.26 2.40 1.86
CA ARG A 127 11.51 3.03 2.96
C ARG A 127 11.72 4.54 2.99
N TYR A 128 10.61 5.31 3.00
CA TYR A 128 10.59 6.78 3.01
C TYR A 128 9.58 7.32 4.02
N HIS A 129 9.30 6.60 5.10
CA HIS A 129 8.22 6.93 6.02
C HIS A 129 8.71 7.27 7.43
N SER A 130 7.99 8.17 8.11
CA SER A 130 8.12 8.49 9.53
C SER A 130 6.98 7.91 10.38
N LEU A 131 5.93 7.42 9.74
CA LEU A 131 4.77 6.78 10.37
C LEU A 131 4.66 5.34 9.91
N ALA A 132 4.13 4.48 10.78
CA ALA A 132 3.87 3.06 10.50
C ALA A 132 2.61 2.60 11.25
N ALA A 133 2.00 1.52 10.78
CA ALA A 133 0.91 0.87 11.51
C ALA A 133 1.45 0.19 12.77
N ASP A 134 0.77 0.40 13.88
CA ASP A 134 1.06 -0.28 15.15
C ASP A 134 0.53 -1.72 15.06
N PRO A 135 1.41 -2.74 15.10
CA PRO A 135 1.01 -4.14 14.95
C PRO A 135 0.04 -4.62 16.03
N ASP A 136 0.12 -4.05 17.24
CA ASP A 136 -0.73 -4.45 18.38
C ASP A 136 -2.18 -3.94 18.25
N THR A 137 -2.44 -3.04 17.31
CA THR A 137 -3.76 -2.45 17.06
C THR A 137 -4.42 -2.97 15.78
N LEU A 138 -3.74 -3.83 15.02
CA LEU A 138 -4.31 -4.38 13.80
C LEU A 138 -5.51 -5.28 14.11
N PRO A 139 -6.65 -5.06 13.44
CA PRO A 139 -7.83 -5.89 13.64
C PRO A 139 -7.68 -7.26 12.96
N ASP A 140 -8.48 -8.25 13.37
CA ASP A 140 -8.45 -9.62 12.84
C ASP A 140 -8.71 -9.71 11.32
N CYS A 141 -9.35 -8.69 10.73
CA CYS A 141 -9.58 -8.63 9.29
C CYS A 141 -8.37 -8.21 8.47
N LEU A 142 -7.30 -7.73 9.11
CA LEU A 142 -6.03 -7.36 8.45
C LEU A 142 -4.91 -8.30 8.91
N LYS A 143 -4.42 -9.12 7.99
CA LYS A 143 -3.27 -10.00 8.22
C LYS A 143 -1.98 -9.27 7.84
N ILE A 144 -0.96 -9.31 8.71
CA ILE A 144 0.39 -8.87 8.36
C ILE A 144 0.98 -9.86 7.35
N THR A 145 1.44 -9.34 6.21
CA THR A 145 2.03 -10.14 5.13
C THR A 145 3.48 -9.78 4.83
N ALA A 146 4.00 -8.71 5.44
CA ALA A 146 5.44 -8.43 5.46
C ALA A 146 5.84 -7.66 6.73
N MET A 147 7.03 -7.96 7.24
CA MET A 147 7.68 -7.28 8.36
C MET A 147 9.13 -6.98 8.00
N THR A 148 9.72 -5.92 8.58
CA THR A 148 11.17 -5.74 8.47
C THR A 148 11.90 -6.93 9.11
N ALA A 149 12.99 -7.37 8.46
CA ALA A 149 13.84 -8.47 8.95
C ALA A 149 14.85 -8.02 10.03
N GLU A 150 14.78 -6.78 10.52
CA GLU A 150 15.71 -6.21 11.49
C GLU A 150 15.37 -6.65 12.91
N GLY A 151 16.36 -7.21 13.61
CA GLY A 151 16.30 -7.57 15.03
C GLY A 151 16.36 -9.08 15.30
N PRO A 152 16.76 -9.48 16.53
CA PRO A 152 16.89 -10.88 16.92
C PRO A 152 15.54 -11.60 17.10
N LEU A 153 14.41 -10.86 17.13
CA LEU A 153 13.07 -11.41 17.31
C LEU A 153 12.13 -10.94 16.20
N PRO A 154 11.27 -11.83 15.65
CA PRO A 154 10.27 -11.48 14.62
C PRO A 154 9.28 -10.38 15.04
N LEU A 155 9.13 -10.13 16.34
CA LEU A 155 8.20 -9.17 16.94
C LEU A 155 8.77 -7.75 17.07
N GLU A 156 10.06 -7.53 16.76
CA GLU A 156 10.69 -6.20 16.84
C GLU A 156 10.63 -5.42 15.52
N GLY A 157 10.20 -6.06 14.44
CA GLY A 157 10.05 -5.44 13.12
C GLY A 157 8.94 -4.41 13.04
N GLU A 158 8.97 -3.63 11.97
CA GLU A 158 7.85 -2.77 11.57
C GLU A 158 6.98 -3.49 10.53
N VAL A 159 5.67 -3.24 10.57
CA VAL A 159 4.72 -3.75 9.58
C VAL A 159 5.05 -3.13 8.21
N MET A 160 5.39 -3.99 7.26
CA MET A 160 5.73 -3.59 5.89
C MET A 160 4.63 -3.89 4.89
N ALA A 161 3.73 -4.83 5.17
CA ALA A 161 2.55 -5.05 4.36
C ALA A 161 1.43 -5.71 5.16
N VAL A 162 0.20 -5.41 4.75
CA VAL A 162 -1.03 -6.05 5.24
C VAL A 162 -1.89 -6.51 4.07
N GLN A 163 -2.73 -7.50 4.33
CA GLN A 163 -3.76 -7.99 3.43
C GLN A 163 -5.08 -8.16 4.18
N HIS A 164 -6.18 -7.73 3.60
CA HIS A 164 -7.51 -8.04 4.13
C HIS A 164 -7.79 -9.55 3.98
N THR A 165 -8.32 -10.18 5.04
CA THR A 165 -8.48 -11.65 5.11
C THR A 165 -9.53 -12.21 4.14
N GLN A 166 -10.49 -11.39 3.69
CA GLN A 166 -11.61 -11.81 2.84
C GLN A 166 -11.62 -11.16 1.46
N TYR A 167 -10.99 -10.00 1.28
CA TYR A 167 -11.08 -9.20 0.08
C TYR A 167 -9.69 -8.91 -0.51
N PRO A 168 -9.58 -8.68 -1.83
CA PRO A 168 -8.31 -8.34 -2.48
C PRO A 168 -7.92 -6.88 -2.19
N THR A 169 -7.71 -6.57 -0.90
CA THR A 169 -7.23 -5.28 -0.41
C THR A 169 -5.88 -5.49 0.26
N PHE A 170 -4.87 -4.80 -0.26
CA PHE A 170 -3.48 -4.92 0.13
C PHE A 170 -2.90 -3.55 0.48
N GLY A 171 -2.03 -3.50 1.47
CA GLY A 171 -1.26 -2.32 1.80
C GLY A 171 0.22 -2.65 1.89
N VAL A 172 1.08 -1.85 1.26
CA VAL A 172 2.54 -1.93 1.39
C VAL A 172 3.08 -0.61 1.94
N GLN A 173 3.83 -0.65 3.05
CA GLN A 173 4.41 0.53 3.67
C GLN A 173 5.63 1.03 2.89
N PHE A 174 6.28 0.17 2.15
CA PHE A 174 7.41 0.49 1.28
C PHE A 174 6.94 0.98 -0.10
N HIS A 175 7.90 1.41 -0.91
CA HIS A 175 7.68 1.99 -2.23
C HIS A 175 8.05 0.99 -3.34
N PRO A 176 7.07 0.27 -3.92
CA PRO A 176 7.33 -0.68 -5.01
C PRO A 176 7.79 0.01 -6.30
N GLU A 177 7.53 1.31 -6.46
CA GLU A 177 7.94 2.12 -7.60
C GLU A 177 9.41 2.59 -7.52
N SER A 178 10.04 2.42 -6.36
CA SER A 178 11.42 2.83 -6.15
C SER A 178 12.41 1.85 -6.76
N ILE A 179 13.50 2.37 -7.34
CA ILE A 179 14.64 1.57 -7.79
C ILE A 179 15.28 0.73 -6.66
N LEU A 180 15.08 1.15 -5.41
CA LEU A 180 15.54 0.41 -4.23
C LEU A 180 14.60 -0.75 -3.84
N THR A 181 13.53 -0.99 -4.59
CA THR A 181 12.64 -2.16 -4.48
C THR A 181 12.71 -2.93 -5.80
N PRO A 182 13.74 -3.75 -6.04
CA PRO A 182 13.96 -4.39 -7.35
C PRO A 182 12.78 -5.26 -7.81
N ASP A 183 12.07 -5.89 -6.87
CA ASP A 183 10.92 -6.77 -7.13
C ASP A 183 9.58 -6.02 -7.20
N GLY A 184 9.59 -4.69 -7.08
CA GLY A 184 8.38 -3.88 -7.01
C GLY A 184 7.49 -3.98 -8.26
N LYS A 185 8.10 -4.08 -9.45
CA LYS A 185 7.36 -4.28 -10.71
C LYS A 185 6.59 -5.61 -10.69
N GLN A 186 7.20 -6.69 -10.16
CA GLN A 186 6.52 -7.98 -10.03
C GLN A 186 5.35 -7.90 -9.05
N MET A 187 5.49 -7.18 -7.94
CA MET A 187 4.40 -6.98 -6.97
C MET A 187 3.23 -6.23 -7.61
N LEU A 188 3.49 -5.14 -8.33
CA LEU A 188 2.46 -4.38 -9.05
C LEU A 188 1.79 -5.23 -10.13
N LYS A 189 2.57 -6.03 -10.87
CA LYS A 189 2.03 -6.98 -11.85
C LYS A 189 1.10 -8.00 -11.20
N ASN A 190 1.53 -8.60 -10.09
CA ASN A 190 0.71 -9.56 -9.35
C ASN A 190 -0.63 -8.94 -8.92
N PHE A 191 -0.63 -7.67 -8.44
CA PHE A 191 -1.86 -6.97 -8.10
C PHE A 191 -2.76 -6.71 -9.31
N ILE A 192 -2.17 -6.34 -10.45
CA ILE A 192 -2.91 -6.03 -11.68
C ILE A 192 -3.52 -7.29 -12.30
N GLU A 193 -2.95 -8.44 -12.08
CA GLU A 193 -3.39 -9.72 -12.65
C GLU A 193 -4.33 -10.52 -11.73
N LEU A 194 -4.61 -10.04 -10.49
CA LEU A 194 -5.63 -10.63 -9.61
C LEU A 194 -7.01 -10.59 -10.30
#